data_afb55eab5b9a30f20e9b682974be936f
#
_entry.id   afb55eab5b9a30f20e9b682974be936f
#
_cell.length_a   1.000
_cell.length_b   1.000
_cell.length_c   1.000
_cell.angle_alpha   90.00
_cell.angle_beta   90.00
_cell.angle_gamma   90.00
#
_symmetry.space_group_name_H-M   'P 1'
#
loop_
_entity.id
_entity.type
_entity.pdbx_description
1 polymer ?
#
loop_
_entity_poly.entity_id
_entity_poly.type
_entity_poly.pdbx_seq_one_letter_code
_entity_poly.pdbx_strand_id
1 'polypeptide(L)'
;LNMLNTKYFILPLQGGQTVPVQNPYAYGNAWFVDEVQYVNNANEEIDGVGKVNLRHVAVADAKFKEQLAQSVKQDDTSVVKMIQYKPNNLTYEVKSSKGGVIVFSEIYYPGWTATVDGQPVELGRVDYILRAINVKPGNHKVVLDFHPQSLKNTEMVAYIGYGVLVLLIIIGIGVEIKKRKKTDAVSNRN
;
A
#
# COMPACT_ATOMS: atom_id res chain seq x y z
N LEU A 1 8.83 -8.62 14.45
CA LEU A 1 7.36 -8.87 14.44
C LEU A 1 6.57 -7.67 14.97
N ASN A 2 7.09 -6.92 15.98
CA ASN A 2 6.39 -5.76 16.57
C ASN A 2 6.13 -4.64 15.54
N MET A 3 7.07 -4.35 14.66
CA MET A 3 6.96 -3.37 13.58
C MET A 3 5.91 -3.76 12.51
N LEU A 4 5.60 -5.05 12.40
CA LEU A 4 4.54 -5.57 11.51
C LEU A 4 3.17 -5.59 12.19
N ASN A 5 3.02 -4.96 13.34
CA ASN A 5 1.80 -4.92 14.15
C ASN A 5 1.21 -6.32 14.44
N THR A 6 2.08 -7.32 14.61
CA THR A 6 1.67 -8.68 14.99
C THR A 6 1.02 -8.66 16.36
N LYS A 7 -0.30 -8.86 16.42
CA LYS A 7 -1.09 -8.74 17.67
C LYS A 7 -1.12 -10.02 18.49
N TYR A 8 -1.00 -11.18 17.84
CA TYR A 8 -1.06 -12.48 18.49
C TYR A 8 0.01 -13.41 17.95
N PHE A 9 0.56 -14.23 18.86
CA PHE A 9 1.39 -15.39 18.53
C PHE A 9 0.58 -16.65 18.76
N ILE A 10 0.63 -17.60 17.85
CA ILE A 10 0.03 -18.91 18.01
C ILE A 10 1.15 -19.85 18.46
N LEU A 11 1.14 -20.23 19.74
CA LEU A 11 2.15 -21.07 20.33
C LEU A 11 1.69 -22.52 20.40
N PRO A 12 2.54 -23.50 20.07
CA PRO A 12 2.22 -24.91 20.24
C PRO A 12 2.24 -25.30 21.73
N LEU A 13 1.28 -26.11 22.14
CA LEU A 13 1.24 -26.76 23.45
C LEU A 13 1.57 -28.25 23.32
N GLN A 14 1.87 -28.88 24.45
CA GLN A 14 2.02 -30.34 24.49
C GLN A 14 0.70 -31.01 24.04
N GLY A 15 0.82 -32.05 23.21
CA GLY A 15 -0.36 -32.77 22.65
C GLY A 15 -0.90 -32.20 21.35
N GLY A 16 -0.16 -31.29 20.64
CA GLY A 16 -0.52 -30.79 19.33
C GLY A 16 -1.60 -29.68 19.31
N GLN A 17 -2.02 -29.21 20.47
CA GLN A 17 -2.91 -28.05 20.61
C GLN A 17 -2.12 -26.76 20.44
N THR A 18 -2.80 -25.68 20.10
CA THR A 18 -2.22 -24.34 20.00
C THR A 18 -2.97 -23.34 20.86
N VAL A 19 -2.28 -22.31 21.34
CA VAL A 19 -2.89 -21.22 22.12
C VAL A 19 -2.51 -19.87 21.54
N PRO A 20 -3.46 -18.95 21.34
CA PRO A 20 -3.17 -17.57 20.97
C PRO A 20 -2.66 -16.78 22.20
N VAL A 21 -1.48 -16.18 22.07
CA VAL A 21 -0.90 -15.29 23.09
C VAL A 21 -0.82 -13.88 22.51
N GLN A 22 -1.40 -12.91 23.24
CA GLN A 22 -1.37 -11.51 22.82
C GLN A 22 0.04 -10.95 22.89
N ASN A 23 0.42 -10.18 21.86
CA ASN A 23 1.67 -9.42 21.81
C ASN A 23 1.44 -7.99 22.34
N PRO A 24 1.86 -7.64 23.54
CA PRO A 24 1.69 -6.29 24.10
C PRO A 24 2.68 -5.28 23.50
N TYR A 25 3.69 -5.73 22.73
CA TYR A 25 4.77 -4.92 22.18
C TYR A 25 4.54 -4.53 20.70
N ALA A 26 3.39 -4.85 20.11
CA ALA A 26 3.06 -4.42 18.75
C ALA A 26 3.03 -2.88 18.66
N TYR A 27 3.66 -2.30 17.62
CA TYR A 27 3.82 -0.84 17.51
C TYR A 27 2.55 -0.11 17.05
N GLY A 28 1.53 -0.84 16.65
CA GLY A 28 0.31 -0.27 16.08
C GLY A 28 0.40 -0.14 14.56
N ASN A 29 -0.59 0.54 13.97
CA ASN A 29 -0.68 0.68 12.52
C ASN A 29 0.33 1.69 11.95
N ALA A 30 0.73 2.68 12.77
CA ALA A 30 1.75 3.65 12.44
C ALA A 30 2.31 4.28 13.71
N TRP A 31 3.55 4.75 13.67
CA TRP A 31 4.22 5.43 14.79
C TRP A 31 5.27 6.42 14.28
N PHE A 32 5.59 7.41 15.10
CA PHE A 32 6.74 8.26 14.87
C PHE A 32 8.04 7.57 15.29
N VAL A 33 9.12 7.85 14.57
CA VAL A 33 10.50 7.52 14.98
C VAL A 33 11.26 8.80 15.32
N ASP A 34 12.24 8.66 16.21
CA ASP A 34 13.10 9.77 16.66
C ASP A 34 14.24 10.04 15.68
N GLU A 35 14.67 8.99 14.96
CA GLU A 35 15.84 9.02 14.08
C GLU A 35 15.64 8.11 12.87
N VAL A 36 16.24 8.49 11.73
CA VAL A 36 16.42 7.62 10.57
C VAL A 36 17.90 7.41 10.36
N GLN A 37 18.34 6.16 10.53
CA GLN A 37 19.72 5.73 10.24
C GLN A 37 19.81 5.35 8.76
N TYR A 38 20.67 6.05 8.01
CA TYR A 38 20.87 5.78 6.59
C TYR A 38 22.03 4.81 6.36
N VAL A 39 21.82 3.88 5.43
CA VAL A 39 22.79 2.87 5.00
C VAL A 39 22.90 2.85 3.48
N ASN A 40 23.92 2.22 2.93
CA ASN A 40 24.22 2.33 1.50
C ASN A 40 23.62 1.23 0.62
N ASN A 41 23.12 0.15 1.22
CA ASN A 41 22.57 -0.98 0.48
C ASN A 41 21.61 -1.83 1.33
N ALA A 42 20.88 -2.72 0.66
CA ALA A 42 19.85 -3.54 1.28
C ALA A 42 20.40 -4.54 2.34
N ASN A 43 21.63 -5.02 2.20
CA ASN A 43 22.23 -5.92 3.19
C ASN A 43 22.52 -5.18 4.51
N GLU A 44 23.06 -3.96 4.42
CA GLU A 44 23.27 -3.10 5.58
C GLU A 44 21.92 -2.70 6.22
N GLU A 45 20.87 -2.49 5.41
CA GLU A 45 19.54 -2.14 5.90
C GLU A 45 18.93 -3.29 6.71
N ILE A 46 18.96 -4.53 6.20
CA ILE A 46 18.40 -5.68 6.93
C ILE A 46 19.23 -6.01 8.18
N ASP A 47 20.56 -5.87 8.11
CA ASP A 47 21.44 -6.04 9.27
C ASP A 47 21.18 -4.96 10.34
N GLY A 48 20.91 -3.72 9.93
CA GLY A 48 20.57 -2.60 10.79
C GLY A 48 19.27 -2.81 11.56
N VAL A 49 18.24 -3.35 10.89
CA VAL A 49 16.93 -3.69 11.49
C VAL A 49 17.10 -4.61 12.72
N GLY A 50 18.08 -5.51 12.71
CA GLY A 50 18.37 -6.40 13.83
C GLY A 50 19.14 -5.75 14.99
N LYS A 51 19.68 -4.55 14.81
CA LYS A 51 20.64 -3.91 15.75
C LYS A 51 20.06 -2.71 16.49
N VAL A 52 18.97 -2.13 16.01
CA VAL A 52 18.36 -0.92 16.57
C VAL A 52 16.99 -1.19 17.21
N ASN A 53 16.57 -0.27 18.08
CA ASN A 53 15.20 -0.29 18.57
C ASN A 53 14.28 0.40 17.55
N LEU A 54 13.61 -0.38 16.71
CA LEU A 54 12.73 0.10 15.63
C LEU A 54 11.52 0.92 16.12
N ARG A 55 11.26 0.97 17.42
CA ARG A 55 10.26 1.89 17.98
C ARG A 55 10.73 3.35 17.91
N HIS A 56 12.04 3.56 17.93
CA HIS A 56 12.67 4.88 18.00
C HIS A 56 13.53 5.20 16.79
N VAL A 57 14.12 4.20 16.15
CA VAL A 57 15.06 4.37 15.03
C VAL A 57 14.59 3.55 13.84
N ALA A 58 14.34 4.19 12.72
CA ALA A 58 14.14 3.50 11.45
C ALA A 58 15.46 3.39 10.68
N VAL A 59 15.65 2.31 9.95
CA VAL A 59 16.81 2.10 9.07
C VAL A 59 16.35 2.27 7.62
N ALA A 60 17.05 3.08 6.83
CA ALA A 60 16.67 3.36 5.44
C ALA A 60 17.88 3.34 4.51
N ASP A 61 17.67 2.90 3.27
CA ASP A 61 18.62 3.09 2.18
C ASP A 61 18.81 4.60 1.92
N ALA A 62 20.06 5.04 1.75
CA ALA A 62 20.43 6.44 1.55
C ALA A 62 19.70 7.13 0.37
N LYS A 63 19.20 6.36 -0.60
CA LYS A 63 18.38 6.90 -1.70
C LYS A 63 17.07 7.53 -1.25
N PHE A 64 16.56 7.21 -0.05
CA PHE A 64 15.35 7.79 0.53
C PHE A 64 15.62 8.99 1.45
N LYS A 65 16.87 9.48 1.49
CA LYS A 65 17.27 10.55 2.39
C LYS A 65 16.55 11.88 2.12
N GLU A 66 16.23 12.16 0.87
CA GLU A 66 15.50 13.39 0.51
C GLU A 66 14.06 13.37 1.00
N GLN A 67 13.39 12.21 0.95
CA GLN A 67 12.01 12.02 1.39
C GLN A 67 11.88 11.99 2.92
N LEU A 68 12.90 11.51 3.62
CA LEU A 68 12.86 11.22 5.06
C LEU A 68 13.92 12.02 5.86
N ALA A 69 14.33 13.18 5.35
CA ALA A 69 15.50 13.91 5.83
C ALA A 69 15.46 14.34 7.31
N GLN A 70 14.29 14.37 7.93
CA GLN A 70 14.12 14.96 9.24
C GLN A 70 14.16 13.92 10.36
N SER A 71 15.23 13.93 11.16
CA SER A 71 15.29 13.25 12.46
C SER A 71 14.88 14.21 13.55
N VAL A 72 13.82 13.89 14.30
CA VAL A 72 13.28 14.73 15.36
C VAL A 72 12.86 13.89 16.53
N LYS A 73 13.54 14.05 17.67
CA LYS A 73 13.15 13.36 18.89
C LYS A 73 11.72 13.74 19.28
N GLN A 74 10.84 12.75 19.26
CA GLN A 74 9.43 12.93 19.57
C GLN A 74 9.20 13.22 21.05
N ASP A 75 8.04 13.79 21.34
CA ASP A 75 7.52 13.95 22.68
C ASP A 75 6.28 13.07 22.88
N ASP A 76 5.85 12.91 24.13
CA ASP A 76 4.71 12.07 24.52
C ASP A 76 3.37 12.57 23.96
N THR A 77 3.34 13.76 23.33
CA THR A 77 2.12 14.34 22.74
C THR A 77 1.97 13.99 21.26
N SER A 78 3.01 13.41 20.65
CA SER A 78 2.99 12.99 19.25
C SER A 78 2.16 11.70 19.08
N VAL A 79 1.12 11.78 18.26
CA VAL A 79 0.15 10.68 18.05
C VAL A 79 -0.11 10.47 16.56
N VAL A 80 -0.15 9.20 16.15
CA VAL A 80 -0.67 8.77 14.86
C VAL A 80 -1.80 7.79 15.10
N LYS A 81 -3.00 8.11 14.62
CA LYS A 81 -4.19 7.29 14.81
C LYS A 81 -4.82 6.94 13.46
N MET A 82 -4.94 5.65 13.14
CA MET A 82 -5.73 5.22 11.99
C MET A 82 -7.21 5.45 12.26
N ILE A 83 -7.88 6.18 11.36
CA ILE A 83 -9.32 6.49 11.45
C ILE A 83 -10.14 5.77 10.38
N GLN A 84 -9.51 5.33 9.29
CA GLN A 84 -10.16 4.54 8.25
C GLN A 84 -9.21 3.47 7.71
N TYR A 85 -9.72 2.26 7.57
CA TYR A 85 -9.08 1.15 6.89
C TYR A 85 -9.99 0.63 5.78
N LYS A 86 -9.54 0.76 4.53
CA LYS A 86 -10.09 0.09 3.36
C LYS A 86 -8.95 -0.57 2.60
N PRO A 87 -9.18 -1.63 1.82
CA PRO A 87 -8.10 -2.35 1.13
C PRO A 87 -7.14 -1.47 0.32
N ASN A 88 -7.68 -0.42 -0.32
CA ASN A 88 -6.92 0.49 -1.19
C ASN A 88 -6.84 1.93 -0.67
N ASN A 89 -7.33 2.20 0.56
CA ASN A 89 -7.33 3.54 1.14
C ASN A 89 -7.20 3.46 2.66
N LEU A 90 -6.14 4.05 3.19
CA LEU A 90 -5.87 4.14 4.63
C LEU A 90 -5.84 5.61 5.00
N THR A 91 -6.54 5.99 6.08
CA THR A 91 -6.55 7.37 6.56
C THR A 91 -6.12 7.43 8.01
N TYR A 92 -5.25 8.39 8.30
CA TYR A 92 -4.70 8.63 9.63
C TYR A 92 -4.90 10.09 10.04
N GLU A 93 -5.18 10.29 11.33
CA GLU A 93 -5.03 11.56 12.02
C GLU A 93 -3.66 11.58 12.70
N VAL A 94 -2.93 12.65 12.45
CA VAL A 94 -1.57 12.86 12.96
C VAL A 94 -1.53 14.14 13.79
N LYS A 95 -0.92 14.08 14.96
CA LYS A 95 -0.65 15.23 15.78
C LYS A 95 0.81 15.19 16.24
N SER A 96 1.58 16.25 15.99
CA SER A 96 2.94 16.38 16.50
C SER A 96 3.32 17.86 16.60
N SER A 97 3.87 18.25 17.74
CA SER A 97 4.39 19.60 17.93
C SER A 97 5.67 19.87 17.12
N LYS A 98 6.39 18.81 16.72
CA LYS A 98 7.70 18.87 16.09
C LYS A 98 7.72 18.39 14.65
N GLY A 99 6.68 17.67 14.19
CA GLY A 99 6.72 16.94 12.94
C GLY A 99 7.64 15.71 13.01
N GLY A 100 8.13 15.22 11.88
CA GLY A 100 9.07 14.11 11.82
C GLY A 100 8.62 12.96 10.95
N VAL A 101 9.31 11.83 11.07
CA VAL A 101 9.07 10.65 10.23
C VAL A 101 8.08 9.72 10.90
N ILE A 102 7.02 9.39 10.13
CA ILE A 102 6.02 8.38 10.50
C ILE A 102 6.33 7.10 9.72
N VAL A 103 6.43 5.98 10.44
CA VAL A 103 6.53 4.63 9.88
C VAL A 103 5.17 3.96 9.96
N PHE A 104 4.75 3.31 8.88
CA PHE A 104 3.50 2.55 8.80
C PHE A 104 3.81 1.05 8.82
N SER A 105 3.04 0.28 9.60
CA SER A 105 3.12 -1.19 9.64
C SER A 105 2.61 -1.85 8.35
N GLU A 106 2.91 -1.24 7.22
CA GLU A 106 2.41 -1.62 5.90
C GLU A 106 3.57 -1.73 4.92
N ILE A 107 3.55 -2.77 4.08
CA ILE A 107 4.64 -3.04 3.14
C ILE A 107 4.75 -1.94 2.09
N TYR A 108 5.95 -1.43 1.86
CA TYR A 108 6.27 -0.55 0.74
C TYR A 108 6.12 -1.32 -0.57
N TYR A 109 5.15 -0.92 -1.38
CA TYR A 109 4.86 -1.56 -2.66
C TYR A 109 4.53 -0.49 -3.72
N PRO A 110 5.00 -0.66 -4.99
CA PRO A 110 4.69 0.26 -6.08
C PRO A 110 3.19 0.40 -6.30
N GLY A 111 2.73 1.64 -6.51
CA GLY A 111 1.32 1.96 -6.71
C GLY A 111 0.63 2.56 -5.49
N TRP A 112 1.27 2.55 -4.33
CA TRP A 112 0.83 3.36 -3.20
C TRP A 112 1.32 4.80 -3.35
N THR A 113 0.44 5.75 -3.05
CA THR A 113 0.71 7.19 -2.96
C THR A 113 0.31 7.70 -1.59
N ALA A 114 0.87 8.84 -1.19
CA ALA A 114 0.54 9.49 0.07
C ALA A 114 0.16 10.95 -0.15
N THR A 115 -0.79 11.43 0.65
CA THR A 115 -1.08 12.87 0.77
C THR A 115 -1.11 13.28 2.23
N VAL A 116 -0.66 14.49 2.51
CA VAL A 116 -0.81 15.16 3.81
C VAL A 116 -1.66 16.40 3.57
N ASP A 117 -2.83 16.47 4.20
CA ASP A 117 -3.84 17.54 4.03
C ASP A 117 -4.22 17.76 2.55
N GLY A 118 -4.27 16.66 1.77
CA GLY A 118 -4.56 16.68 0.34
C GLY A 118 -3.37 17.05 -0.56
N GLN A 119 -2.21 17.39 -0.01
CA GLN A 119 -1.02 17.67 -0.80
C GLN A 119 -0.17 16.40 -0.96
N PRO A 120 0.26 16.07 -2.18
CA PRO A 120 1.10 14.90 -2.42
C PRO A 120 2.41 14.96 -1.63
N VAL A 121 2.80 13.83 -1.04
CA VAL A 121 4.10 13.62 -0.40
C VAL A 121 4.72 12.34 -0.90
N GLU A 122 6.04 12.31 -1.00
CA GLU A 122 6.74 11.10 -1.42
C GLU A 122 6.83 10.09 -0.29
N LEU A 123 6.59 8.81 -0.66
CA LEU A 123 6.77 7.67 0.23
C LEU A 123 8.23 7.22 0.21
N GLY A 124 8.83 7.14 1.39
CA GLY A 124 10.09 6.45 1.60
C GLY A 124 9.88 4.99 2.01
N ARG A 125 10.91 4.17 1.84
CA ARG A 125 11.00 2.84 2.41
C ARG A 125 11.97 2.86 3.60
N VAL A 126 11.56 2.23 4.70
CA VAL A 126 12.37 2.04 5.91
C VAL A 126 12.25 0.60 6.39
N ASP A 127 13.16 0.21 7.25
CA ASP A 127 13.17 -1.11 7.92
C ASP A 127 13.03 -2.26 6.92
N TYR A 128 13.66 -2.07 5.76
CA TYR A 128 13.72 -2.99 4.63
C TYR A 128 12.41 -3.12 3.84
N ILE A 129 11.25 -3.07 4.48
CA ILE A 129 9.96 -3.35 3.85
C ILE A 129 8.85 -2.35 4.17
N LEU A 130 8.99 -1.46 5.14
CA LEU A 130 7.91 -0.60 5.60
C LEU A 130 7.86 0.73 4.85
N ARG A 131 6.67 1.32 4.80
CA ARG A 131 6.43 2.67 4.26
C ARG A 131 6.69 3.72 5.33
N ALA A 132 7.21 4.86 4.91
CA ALA A 132 7.35 6.02 5.77
C ALA A 132 7.11 7.31 4.99
N ILE A 133 6.68 8.35 5.71
CA ILE A 133 6.59 9.74 5.21
C ILE A 133 7.18 10.70 6.22
N ASN A 134 7.55 11.88 5.75
CA ASN A 134 7.91 12.99 6.61
C ASN A 134 6.74 13.96 6.71
N VAL A 135 6.40 14.43 7.93
CA VAL A 135 5.35 15.43 8.17
C VAL A 135 5.89 16.65 8.91
N LYS A 136 5.30 17.81 8.66
CA LYS A 136 5.60 19.05 9.36
C LYS A 136 5.00 19.06 10.78
N PRO A 137 5.40 19.98 11.67
CA PRO A 137 4.70 20.21 12.92
C PRO A 137 3.24 20.61 12.69
N GLY A 138 2.33 20.08 13.50
CA GLY A 138 0.90 20.40 13.42
C GLY A 138 -0.03 19.21 13.61
N ASN A 139 -1.29 19.44 13.25
CA ASN A 139 -2.32 18.42 13.12
C ASN A 139 -2.55 18.19 11.63
N HIS A 140 -2.44 16.94 11.20
CA HIS A 140 -2.51 16.58 9.79
C HIS A 140 -3.45 15.41 9.56
N LYS A 141 -4.06 15.38 8.37
CA LYS A 141 -4.74 14.21 7.84
C LYS A 141 -3.84 13.57 6.79
N VAL A 142 -3.40 12.35 7.05
CA VAL A 142 -2.61 11.56 6.10
C VAL A 142 -3.50 10.54 5.43
N VAL A 143 -3.43 10.49 4.10
CA VAL A 143 -4.15 9.48 3.29
C VAL A 143 -3.15 8.72 2.45
N LEU A 144 -3.23 7.40 2.53
CA LEU A 144 -2.49 6.47 1.66
C LEU A 144 -3.48 5.83 0.70
N ASP A 145 -3.23 5.96 -0.60
CA ASP A 145 -4.09 5.40 -1.66
C ASP A 145 -3.31 4.45 -2.56
N PHE A 146 -3.94 3.33 -2.93
CA PHE A 146 -3.36 2.33 -3.81
C PHE A 146 -3.98 2.40 -5.21
N HIS A 147 -3.19 2.86 -6.16
CA HIS A 147 -3.57 3.00 -7.58
C HIS A 147 -2.43 2.53 -8.50
N PRO A 148 -2.18 1.22 -8.62
CA PRO A 148 -1.11 0.73 -9.47
C PRO A 148 -1.43 1.00 -10.95
N GLN A 149 -0.45 1.61 -11.66
CA GLN A 149 -0.59 1.94 -13.08
C GLN A 149 -0.84 0.70 -13.95
N SER A 150 -0.36 -0.46 -13.52
CA SER A 150 -0.59 -1.73 -14.21
C SER A 150 -2.07 -2.09 -14.34
N LEU A 151 -2.89 -1.79 -13.32
CA LEU A 151 -4.34 -2.05 -13.38
C LEU A 151 -5.01 -1.20 -14.45
N LYS A 152 -4.71 0.10 -14.53
CA LYS A 152 -5.28 0.99 -15.56
C LYS A 152 -4.96 0.50 -16.98
N ASN A 153 -3.73 0.08 -17.21
CA ASN A 153 -3.29 -0.42 -18.51
C ASN A 153 -4.01 -1.74 -18.86
N THR A 154 -4.14 -2.64 -17.89
CA THR A 154 -4.82 -3.94 -18.07
C THR A 154 -6.32 -3.76 -18.33
N GLU A 155 -6.98 -2.88 -17.59
CA GLU A 155 -8.40 -2.55 -17.81
C GLU A 155 -8.63 -1.99 -19.20
N MET A 156 -7.78 -1.07 -19.69
CA MET A 156 -7.90 -0.52 -21.04
C MET A 156 -7.78 -1.61 -22.11
N VAL A 157 -6.81 -2.51 -21.99
CA VAL A 157 -6.65 -3.64 -22.93
C VAL A 157 -7.86 -4.57 -22.87
N ALA A 158 -8.41 -4.84 -21.70
CA ALA A 158 -9.60 -5.66 -21.52
C ALA A 158 -10.83 -5.03 -22.21
N TYR A 159 -11.06 -3.73 -22.03
CA TYR A 159 -12.17 -3.02 -22.69
C TYR A 159 -12.05 -3.03 -24.22
N ILE A 160 -10.82 -2.85 -24.75
CA ILE A 160 -10.59 -2.98 -26.20
C ILE A 160 -10.93 -4.40 -26.65
N GLY A 161 -10.49 -5.42 -25.94
CA GLY A 161 -10.81 -6.83 -26.25
C GLY A 161 -12.31 -7.13 -26.24
N TYR A 162 -13.04 -6.62 -25.25
CA TYR A 162 -14.49 -6.74 -25.19
C TYR A 162 -15.17 -6.02 -26.36
N GLY A 163 -14.70 -4.82 -26.73
CA GLY A 163 -15.21 -4.08 -27.90
C GLY A 163 -15.07 -4.85 -29.19
N VAL A 164 -13.91 -5.46 -29.43
CA VAL A 164 -13.67 -6.31 -30.61
C VAL A 164 -14.57 -7.54 -30.61
N LEU A 165 -14.74 -8.19 -29.48
CA LEU A 165 -15.60 -9.38 -29.37
C LEU A 165 -17.07 -9.04 -29.68
N VAL A 166 -17.59 -7.94 -29.14
CA VAL A 166 -18.96 -7.48 -29.41
C VAL A 166 -19.11 -7.16 -30.91
N LEU A 167 -18.14 -6.50 -31.53
CA LEU A 167 -18.15 -6.21 -32.96
C LEU A 167 -18.22 -7.49 -33.82
N LEU A 168 -17.42 -8.50 -33.48
CA LEU A 168 -17.45 -9.81 -34.20
C LEU A 168 -18.79 -10.51 -34.08
N ILE A 169 -19.43 -10.45 -32.89
CA ILE A 169 -20.78 -11.01 -32.68
C ILE A 169 -21.79 -10.29 -33.58
N ILE A 170 -21.77 -8.97 -33.62
CA ILE A 170 -22.69 -8.17 -34.46
C ILE A 170 -22.51 -8.51 -35.93
N ILE A 171 -21.26 -8.59 -36.40
CA ILE A 171 -20.95 -8.99 -37.79
C ILE A 171 -21.48 -10.41 -38.06
N GLY A 172 -21.24 -11.35 -37.16
CA GLY A 172 -21.71 -12.74 -37.29
C GLY A 172 -23.25 -12.83 -37.41
N ILE A 173 -23.97 -12.12 -36.56
CA ILE A 173 -25.44 -12.02 -36.60
C ILE A 173 -25.90 -11.40 -37.93
N GLY A 174 -25.24 -10.32 -38.37
CA GLY A 174 -25.56 -9.64 -39.64
C GLY A 174 -25.40 -10.56 -40.86
N VAL A 175 -24.29 -11.33 -40.90
CA VAL A 175 -24.05 -12.32 -41.95
C VAL A 175 -25.10 -13.43 -41.96
N GLU A 176 -25.47 -13.94 -40.78
CA GLU A 176 -26.49 -14.99 -40.67
C GLU A 176 -27.88 -14.50 -41.11
N ILE A 177 -28.31 -13.32 -40.72
CA ILE A 177 -29.58 -12.71 -41.17
C ILE A 177 -29.55 -12.53 -42.70
N LYS A 178 -28.46 -12.07 -43.28
CA LYS A 178 -28.33 -11.91 -44.74
C LYS A 178 -28.41 -13.26 -45.48
N LYS A 179 -27.81 -14.33 -44.94
CA LYS A 179 -27.92 -15.67 -45.51
C LYS A 179 -29.36 -16.20 -45.47
N ARG A 180 -30.06 -16.07 -44.34
CA ARG A 180 -31.50 -16.48 -44.22
C ARG A 180 -32.38 -15.77 -45.20
N LYS A 181 -32.30 -14.45 -45.31
CA LYS A 181 -33.07 -13.67 -46.29
C LYS A 181 -32.84 -14.11 -47.73
N LYS A 182 -31.60 -14.52 -48.10
CA LYS A 182 -31.30 -15.02 -49.44
C LYS A 182 -31.89 -16.40 -49.70
N THR A 183 -31.90 -17.30 -48.69
CA THR A 183 -32.52 -18.63 -48.77
C THR A 183 -34.02 -18.53 -48.92
N ASP A 184 -34.71 -17.69 -48.15
CA ASP A 184 -36.16 -17.47 -48.21
C ASP A 184 -36.58 -16.87 -49.59
N ALA A 185 -35.79 -15.96 -50.13
CA ALA A 185 -36.05 -15.35 -51.47
C ALA A 185 -35.91 -16.36 -52.63
N VAL A 186 -35.07 -17.42 -52.47
CA VAL A 186 -34.92 -18.49 -53.45
C VAL A 186 -36.10 -19.51 -53.32
N SER A 187 -36.52 -19.83 -52.08
CA SER A 187 -37.63 -20.74 -51.81
C SER A 187 -38.99 -20.22 -52.31
N ASN A 188 -39.21 -18.90 -52.31
CA ASN A 188 -40.46 -18.28 -52.78
C ASN A 188 -40.51 -18.08 -54.31
N ARG A 189 -39.50 -18.50 -55.07
CA ARG A 189 -39.49 -18.44 -56.56
C ARG A 189 -39.73 -19.79 -57.26
N ASN A 190 -39.81 -20.87 -56.50
CA ASN A 190 -40.17 -22.22 -56.95
C ASN A 190 -41.60 -22.53 -56.47
#